data_8b9232a06fcb80fefb63652a1d8df5b7
#
_entry.id   8b9232a06fcb80fefb63652a1d8df5b7
#
_cell.length_a   1.000
_cell.length_b   1.000
_cell.length_c   1.000
_cell.angle_alpha   90.00
_cell.angle_beta   90.00
_cell.angle_gamma   90.00
#
_symmetry.space_group_name_H-M   'P 1'
#
loop_
_entity.id
_entity.type
_entity.pdbx_description
1 polymer ?
#
loop_
_entity_poly.entity_id
_entity_poly.type
_entity_poly.pdbx_seq_one_letter_code
_entity_poly.pdbx_strand_id
1 'polypeptide(L)'
;MGYFANAQVKPVVNVVVRIPQALCSNCKSRLEFQIKRLDGVTEFLVNYRKGEARVKFITDRIDIEQIKTAVSNCGYDADDVLANSDAYKRLPLSCKKKEDGGGHIH
;
A
#
# COMPACT_ATOMS: atom_id res chain seq x y z
N MET A 1 38.05 -7.61 -13.82
CA MET A 1 37.30 -7.00 -13.60
C MET A 1 35.89 -7.15 -13.68
N GLY A 2 35.15 -7.86 -13.81
CA GLY A 2 33.79 -8.05 -14.04
C GLY A 2 32.86 -7.66 -12.98
N TYR A 3 33.38 -7.18 -11.92
CA TYR A 3 32.49 -6.92 -10.91
C TYR A 3 31.58 -5.83 -11.20
N PHE A 4 31.70 -5.19 -12.25
CA PHE A 4 30.83 -4.16 -12.46
C PHE A 4 29.45 -4.63 -12.53
N ALA A 5 29.19 -5.82 -12.84
CA ALA A 5 27.83 -6.30 -12.97
C ALA A 5 27.06 -6.06 -11.72
N ASN A 6 27.71 -6.14 -10.60
CA ASN A 6 26.99 -5.92 -9.37
C ASN A 6 26.51 -4.52 -9.20
N ALA A 7 27.24 -3.59 -9.74
CA ALA A 7 26.84 -2.21 -9.62
C ALA A 7 25.61 -1.92 -10.45
N GLN A 8 25.30 -2.79 -11.40
CA GLN A 8 24.16 -2.57 -12.25
C GLN A 8 22.88 -3.12 -11.67
N VAL A 9 22.98 -3.97 -10.68
CA VAL A 9 21.79 -4.60 -10.13
C VAL A 9 21.18 -3.71 -9.08
N LYS A 10 19.92 -3.33 -9.29
CA LYS A 10 19.21 -2.52 -8.33
C LYS A 10 18.50 -3.43 -7.36
N PRO A 11 18.67 -3.22 -6.06
CA PRO A 11 18.00 -4.09 -5.08
C PRO A 11 16.49 -3.91 -5.17
N VAL A 12 15.78 -4.99 -5.38
CA VAL A 12 14.34 -5.00 -5.39
C VAL A 12 13.88 -5.86 -4.22
N VAL A 13 13.01 -5.32 -3.40
CA VAL A 13 12.53 -6.01 -2.21
C VAL A 13 11.05 -6.28 -2.36
N ASN A 14 10.64 -7.45 -1.84
CA ASN A 14 9.27 -7.90 -1.90
C ASN A 14 8.78 -8.03 -0.49
N VAL A 15 7.75 -7.30 -0.10
CA VAL A 15 7.22 -7.35 1.26
C VAL A 15 5.69 -7.40 1.23
N VAL A 16 5.11 -7.79 2.35
CA VAL A 16 3.66 -7.75 2.53
C VAL A 16 3.35 -6.70 3.58
N VAL A 17 2.43 -5.79 3.25
CA VAL A 17 1.97 -4.76 4.15
C VAL A 17 0.54 -5.08 4.53
N ARG A 18 0.23 -5.08 5.81
CA ARG A 18 -1.13 -5.33 6.27
C ARG A 18 -1.95 -4.06 6.19
N ILE A 19 -3.08 -4.14 5.51
CA ILE A 19 -3.98 -3.01 5.34
C ILE A 19 -5.38 -3.50 5.69
N PRO A 20 -5.69 -3.60 6.99
CA PRO A 20 -6.90 -4.31 7.44
C PRO A 20 -8.21 -3.77 6.92
N GLN A 21 -8.27 -2.49 6.54
CA GLN A 21 -9.52 -1.93 6.02
C GLN A 21 -9.67 -2.14 4.53
N ALA A 22 -8.66 -2.61 3.82
CA ALA A 22 -8.73 -2.79 2.37
C ALA A 22 -9.38 -4.14 2.05
N LEU A 23 -10.67 -4.24 2.36
CA LEU A 23 -11.39 -5.50 2.28
C LEU A 23 -12.42 -5.58 1.16
N CYS A 24 -12.36 -4.70 0.19
CA CYS A 24 -13.27 -4.76 -0.96
C CYS A 24 -12.54 -4.28 -2.22
N SER A 25 -13.14 -4.58 -3.37
CA SER A 25 -12.49 -4.23 -4.64
C SER A 25 -12.33 -2.73 -4.83
N ASN A 26 -13.21 -1.92 -4.25
CA ASN A 26 -13.09 -0.48 -4.34
C ASN A 26 -11.83 0.00 -3.61
N CYS A 27 -11.57 -0.54 -2.42
CA CYS A 27 -10.35 -0.21 -1.68
C CYS A 27 -9.12 -0.63 -2.45
N LYS A 28 -9.16 -1.82 -3.05
CA LYS A 28 -8.06 -2.32 -3.87
C LYS A 28 -7.75 -1.36 -5.01
N SER A 29 -8.77 -0.95 -5.76
CA SER A 29 -8.58 -0.08 -6.91
C SER A 29 -8.00 1.27 -6.50
N ARG A 30 -8.53 1.84 -5.43
CA ARG A 30 -8.07 3.14 -4.95
C ARG A 30 -6.60 3.10 -4.54
N LEU A 31 -6.23 2.09 -3.78
CA LEU A 31 -4.85 1.95 -3.30
C LEU A 31 -3.89 1.66 -4.44
N GLU A 32 -4.23 0.73 -5.29
CA GLU A 32 -3.34 0.38 -6.40
C GLU A 32 -3.11 1.57 -7.31
N PHE A 33 -4.14 2.34 -7.59
CA PHE A 33 -3.99 3.51 -8.44
C PHE A 33 -3.02 4.52 -7.83
N GLN A 34 -3.14 4.77 -6.53
CA GLN A 34 -2.31 5.77 -5.87
C GLN A 34 -0.87 5.30 -5.62
N ILE A 35 -0.71 4.08 -5.19
CA ILE A 35 0.60 3.62 -4.74
C ILE A 35 1.50 3.21 -5.90
N LYS A 36 0.92 2.64 -6.96
CA LYS A 36 1.72 2.25 -8.12
C LYS A 36 2.39 3.44 -8.82
N ARG A 37 1.89 4.64 -8.56
CA ARG A 37 2.44 5.84 -9.18
C ARG A 37 3.71 6.34 -8.49
N LEU A 38 4.04 5.81 -7.33
CA LEU A 38 5.21 6.26 -6.60
C LEU A 38 6.48 5.78 -7.30
N ASP A 39 7.45 6.69 -7.44
CA ASP A 39 8.71 6.33 -8.05
C ASP A 39 9.41 5.29 -7.19
N GLY A 40 9.81 4.19 -7.78
CA GLY A 40 10.46 3.11 -7.07
C GLY A 40 9.56 1.94 -6.75
N VAL A 41 8.23 2.12 -6.81
CA VAL A 41 7.31 1.02 -6.60
C VAL A 41 7.11 0.33 -7.94
N THR A 42 7.49 -0.94 -8.02
CA THR A 42 7.36 -1.71 -9.25
C THR A 42 6.12 -2.57 -9.26
N GLU A 43 5.58 -2.88 -8.08
CA GLU A 43 4.34 -3.65 -8.00
C GLU A 43 3.65 -3.35 -6.68
N PHE A 44 2.34 -3.17 -6.71
CA PHE A 44 1.55 -3.03 -5.50
C PHE A 44 0.23 -3.75 -5.78
N LEU A 45 0.06 -4.91 -5.17
CA LEU A 45 -1.10 -5.75 -5.44
C LEU A 45 -1.86 -6.00 -4.15
N VAL A 46 -3.06 -5.46 -4.06
CA VAL A 46 -3.90 -5.61 -2.87
C VAL A 46 -4.68 -6.91 -2.94
N ASN A 47 -4.60 -7.69 -1.86
CA ASN A 47 -5.44 -8.86 -1.68
C ASN A 47 -6.54 -8.46 -0.71
N TYR A 48 -7.69 -8.06 -1.22
CA TYR A 48 -8.74 -7.54 -0.35
C TYR A 48 -9.44 -8.62 0.46
N ARG A 49 -9.22 -9.87 0.13
CA ARG A 49 -9.79 -10.94 0.93
C ARG A 49 -9.04 -11.11 2.24
N LYS A 50 -7.75 -10.76 2.23
CA LYS A 50 -6.90 -10.86 3.41
C LYS A 50 -6.61 -9.53 4.07
N GLY A 51 -6.93 -8.42 3.41
CA GLY A 51 -6.59 -7.10 3.94
C GLY A 51 -5.09 -6.86 3.97
N GLU A 52 -4.41 -7.19 2.88
CA GLU A 52 -2.97 -6.99 2.80
C GLU A 52 -2.56 -6.68 1.37
N ALA A 53 -1.35 -6.18 1.17
CA ALA A 53 -0.85 -5.88 -0.16
C ALA A 53 0.56 -6.43 -0.31
N ARG A 54 0.84 -6.97 -1.47
CA ARG A 54 2.20 -7.38 -1.82
C ARG A 54 2.86 -6.22 -2.55
N VAL A 55 4.02 -5.82 -2.09
CA VAL A 55 4.71 -4.65 -2.60
C VAL A 55 6.10 -5.04 -3.06
N LYS A 56 6.46 -4.63 -4.28
CA LYS A 56 7.83 -4.72 -4.76
C LYS A 56 8.32 -3.32 -5.00
N PHE A 57 9.51 -3.03 -4.54
CA PHE A 57 10.06 -1.69 -4.70
C PHE A 57 11.58 -1.72 -4.80
N ILE A 58 12.12 -0.68 -5.41
CA ILE A 58 13.56 -0.51 -5.62
C ILE A 58 14.09 0.29 -4.45
N THR A 59 14.95 -0.32 -3.64
CA THR A 59 15.40 0.30 -2.38
C THR A 59 16.23 1.56 -2.58
N ASP A 60 16.80 1.75 -3.77
CA ASP A 60 17.52 2.97 -4.07
C ASP A 60 16.60 4.17 -4.25
N ARG A 61 15.32 3.94 -4.45
CA ARG A 61 14.39 5.02 -4.77
C ARG A 61 13.36 5.28 -3.71
N ILE A 62 12.96 4.26 -2.98
CA ILE A 62 11.90 4.39 -1.98
C ILE A 62 12.10 3.32 -0.92
N ASP A 63 11.63 3.56 0.28
CA ASP A 63 11.71 2.56 1.34
C ASP A 63 10.31 2.19 1.81
N ILE A 64 10.24 1.15 2.65
CA ILE A 64 8.95 0.64 3.08
C ILE A 64 8.20 1.65 3.95
N GLU A 65 8.91 2.47 4.73
CA GLU A 65 8.24 3.45 5.57
C GLU A 65 7.56 4.53 4.73
N GLN A 66 8.19 4.92 3.63
CA GLN A 66 7.57 5.88 2.72
C GLN A 66 6.34 5.28 2.05
N ILE A 67 6.38 4.00 1.73
CA ILE A 67 5.22 3.32 1.13
C ILE A 67 4.08 3.24 2.13
N LYS A 68 4.36 2.87 3.39
CA LYS A 68 3.34 2.83 4.43
C LYS A 68 2.73 4.21 4.65
N THR A 69 3.56 5.24 4.63
CA THR A 69 3.09 6.62 4.79
C THR A 69 2.15 7.00 3.64
N ALA A 70 2.50 6.58 2.43
CA ALA A 70 1.64 6.85 1.27
C ALA A 70 0.29 6.14 1.41
N VAL A 71 0.27 4.91 1.91
CA VAL A 71 -0.97 4.18 2.18
C VAL A 71 -1.77 4.92 3.25
N SER A 72 -1.10 5.38 4.30
CA SER A 72 -1.73 6.15 5.37
C SER A 72 -2.39 7.40 4.80
N ASN A 73 -1.72 8.08 3.88
CA ASN A 73 -2.25 9.29 3.26
C ASN A 73 -3.42 9.01 2.33
N CYS A 74 -3.66 7.76 1.99
CA CYS A 74 -4.85 7.36 1.25
C CYS A 74 -6.03 7.06 2.19
N GLY A 75 -5.79 7.07 3.49
CA GLY A 75 -6.86 6.86 4.48
C GLY A 75 -6.91 5.45 5.08
N TYR A 76 -5.84 4.67 4.93
CA TYR A 76 -5.82 3.30 5.41
C TYR A 76 -4.66 3.07 6.37
N ASP A 77 -4.87 2.23 7.39
CA ASP A 77 -3.77 1.81 8.25
C ASP A 77 -2.85 0.90 7.43
N ALA A 78 -1.54 1.05 7.63
CA ALA A 78 -0.55 0.24 6.95
C ALA A 78 0.40 -0.33 8.00
N ASP A 79 0.23 -1.60 8.36
CA ASP A 79 0.94 -2.23 9.45
C ASP A 79 0.79 -1.39 10.72
N ASP A 80 1.87 -0.82 11.24
CA ASP A 80 1.85 -0.02 12.46
C ASP A 80 1.60 1.47 12.20
N VAL A 81 1.50 1.89 10.95
CA VAL A 81 1.27 3.30 10.60
C VAL A 81 -0.23 3.53 10.49
N LEU A 82 -0.74 4.40 11.33
CA LEU A 82 -2.18 4.68 11.33
C LEU A 82 -2.59 5.55 10.15
N ALA A 83 -3.81 5.38 9.70
CA ALA A 83 -4.36 6.17 8.61
C ALA A 83 -4.37 7.65 8.96
N ASN A 84 -4.12 8.48 7.96
CA ASN A 84 -4.31 9.92 8.11
C ASN A 84 -5.80 10.16 8.34
N SER A 85 -6.15 10.86 9.42
CA SER A 85 -7.54 10.97 9.81
C SER A 85 -8.39 11.75 8.79
N ASP A 86 -7.82 12.80 8.18
CA ASP A 86 -8.56 13.57 7.19
C ASP A 86 -8.81 12.75 5.92
N ALA A 87 -7.80 11.98 5.50
CA ALA A 87 -7.95 11.11 4.34
C ALA A 87 -8.97 10.01 4.62
N TYR A 88 -8.93 9.44 5.84
CA TYR A 88 -9.90 8.42 6.22
C TYR A 88 -11.33 8.96 6.15
N LYS A 89 -11.54 10.18 6.61
CA LYS A 89 -12.87 10.78 6.59
C LYS A 89 -13.42 10.93 5.18
N ARG A 90 -12.54 11.07 4.19
CA ARG A 90 -12.96 11.23 2.81
C ARG A 90 -13.18 9.91 2.07
N LEU A 91 -12.93 8.79 2.72
CA LEU A 91 -13.14 7.50 2.06
C LEU A 91 -14.63 7.25 1.82
N PRO A 92 -14.96 6.48 0.78
CA PRO A 92 -16.32 5.99 0.62
C PRO A 92 -16.71 5.18 1.84
N LEU A 93 -17.99 5.18 2.17
CA LEU A 93 -18.46 4.49 3.36
C LEU A 93 -18.07 3.00 3.34
N SER A 94 -18.09 2.38 2.17
CA SER A 94 -17.71 0.96 2.05
C SER A 94 -16.27 0.69 2.45
N CYS A 95 -15.42 1.72 2.45
CA CYS A 95 -14.01 1.58 2.82
C CYS A 95 -13.74 1.99 4.25
N LYS A 96 -14.77 2.40 4.99
CA LYS A 96 -14.61 2.79 6.39
C LYS A 96 -14.83 1.59 7.30
N LYS A 97 -14.39 1.71 8.53
CA LYS A 97 -14.54 0.65 9.52
C LYS A 97 -16.01 0.48 9.88
N LYS A 98 -16.36 -0.73 10.33
CA LYS A 98 -17.73 -1.02 10.73
C LYS A 98 -18.22 -0.07 11.80
N GLU A 99 -17.40 0.25 12.79
CA GLU A 99 -17.80 1.12 13.87
C GLU A 99 -18.12 2.54 13.39
N ASP A 100 -17.66 2.89 12.21
CA ASP A 100 -17.94 4.19 11.61
C ASP A 100 -19.05 4.10 10.56
N GLY A 101 -19.81 3.03 10.59
CA GLY A 101 -20.91 2.85 9.64
C GLY A 101 -20.50 2.21 8.33
N GLY A 102 -19.24 1.79 8.22
CA GLY A 102 -18.75 1.18 7.01
C GLY A 102 -19.19 -0.27 6.89
N GLY A 103 -19.09 -0.77 5.69
CA GLY A 103 -19.39 -2.17 5.43
C GLY A 103 -18.71 -2.63 4.19
N HIS A 104 -18.11 -3.80 4.27
CA HIS A 104 -17.46 -4.40 3.11
C HIS A 104 -18.32 -5.57 2.67
N ILE A 105 -18.70 -5.54 1.42
CA ILE A 105 -19.47 -6.63 0.84
C ILE A 105 -18.55 -7.25 -0.19
N HIS A 106 -18.26 -8.50 0.01
CA HIS A 106 -17.31 -9.21 -0.84
C HIS A 106 -18.02 -10.16 -1.77
#